data_6ce4b2745a23ca5820cd299606ff9175
#
_entry.id   6ce4b2745a23ca5820cd299606ff9175
#
_cell.length_a   1.000
_cell.length_b   1.000
_cell.length_c   1.000
_cell.angle_alpha   90.00
_cell.angle_beta   90.00
_cell.angle_gamma   90.00
#
_symmetry.space_group_name_H-M   'P 1'
#
loop_
_entity.id
_entity.type
_entity.pdbx_description
1 polymer ?
#
loop_
_entity_poly.entity_id
_entity_poly.type
_entity_poly.pdbx_seq_one_letter_code
_entity_poly.pdbx_strand_id
1 'polypeptide(L)'
;MRTSNLLVSAGLSLGLAGLGLVSASSQDQGIAQIVIGGTGATRVAIAPCSATTEPIRTSCGIVREVLKSDLDFEGFQLTPESLMRSLPPVDPKLPNYIDWKSVGANILVTLEVVQTGVEFAVEGRTFSVDGSSPIMSKRYAGRIDPTSPNTFRAFAHQAADDILSLASIQGVTRTRLVFVSDRDYPDRKRKELYISDYDGFNVRQVTVNRQLSILPSWTPGGKGIIYTSYRNGDPQIYLSWIFEGRNVPNVTGERPGSQAFAAVVSPDGKKIAYSASRTGNFDIWVANIDGTGARNLTGTLSQDTAPCWSPSGLEIAFTSGRGGSPQIWVMDQEGLNLRRLTTVGNYNDACAWNPSREFAEIAYSSRLEDGGFEIAVVDLATGQVRQLTTGRGSCEYPAWAPNGRHLVFSCNRGGTWQMAQTDRLGAKIRNIAVGPGNSVQADWSQTVR
;
A
#
# COMPACT_ATOMS: atom_id res chain seq x y z
N MET A 1 13.10 -13.90 -79.29
CA MET A 1 14.59 -13.86 -79.28
C MET A 1 15.05 -13.97 -77.85
N ARG A 2 15.46 -15.16 -77.54
CA ARG A 2 16.83 -15.56 -77.09
C ARG A 2 17.30 -14.72 -75.94
N THR A 3 17.54 -15.22 -74.83
CA THR A 3 18.26 -16.31 -74.15
C THR A 3 18.90 -15.62 -72.93
N SER A 4 19.20 -16.13 -71.83
CA SER A 4 19.55 -17.46 -71.34
C SER A 4 19.65 -17.44 -69.85
N ASN A 5 19.41 -18.56 -69.28
CA ASN A 5 19.67 -18.91 -67.88
C ASN A 5 21.15 -18.73 -67.46
N LEU A 6 21.38 -18.37 -66.22
CA LEU A 6 22.51 -18.93 -65.48
C LEU A 6 22.13 -19.03 -63.99
N LEU A 7 21.96 -20.25 -63.55
CA LEU A 7 21.99 -20.68 -62.17
C LEU A 7 23.42 -20.56 -61.66
N VAL A 8 23.63 -19.87 -60.52
CA VAL A 8 24.81 -20.09 -59.72
C VAL A 8 24.32 -20.32 -58.28
N SER A 9 24.46 -21.52 -57.83
CA SER A 9 24.37 -21.96 -56.46
C SER A 9 25.57 -21.42 -55.70
N ALA A 10 25.34 -20.73 -54.59
CA ALA A 10 26.42 -20.45 -53.61
C ALA A 10 25.84 -20.58 -52.22
N GLY A 11 26.51 -21.33 -51.44
CA GLY A 11 26.13 -21.96 -50.19
C GLY A 11 25.75 -21.01 -49.08
N LEU A 12 24.81 -21.44 -48.28
CA LEU A 12 24.53 -20.91 -46.94
C LEU A 12 25.74 -21.23 -46.01
N SER A 13 26.50 -20.21 -45.72
CA SER A 13 27.31 -20.19 -44.50
C SER A 13 26.51 -19.48 -43.40
N LEU A 14 25.99 -20.25 -42.46
CA LEU A 14 25.46 -19.75 -41.21
C LEU A 14 26.61 -19.07 -40.44
N GLY A 15 26.65 -17.74 -40.49
CA GLY A 15 27.41 -16.91 -39.57
C GLY A 15 26.61 -16.79 -38.27
N LEU A 16 26.95 -17.53 -37.26
CA LEU A 16 26.59 -17.24 -35.87
C LEU A 16 27.18 -15.88 -35.53
N ALA A 17 26.39 -14.81 -35.64
CA ALA A 17 26.70 -13.54 -35.00
C ALA A 17 26.49 -13.74 -33.49
N GLY A 18 27.59 -13.90 -32.78
CA GLY A 18 27.64 -13.87 -31.34
C GLY A 18 27.06 -12.54 -30.83
N LEU A 19 25.89 -12.60 -30.21
CA LEU A 19 25.46 -11.56 -29.30
C LEU A 19 26.49 -11.50 -28.15
N GLY A 20 27.42 -10.56 -28.27
CA GLY A 20 28.27 -10.18 -27.18
C GLY A 20 27.40 -9.68 -26.04
N LEU A 21 27.17 -10.53 -25.04
CA LEU A 21 26.83 -10.11 -23.70
C LEU A 21 27.94 -9.17 -23.24
N VAL A 22 27.72 -7.87 -23.34
CA VAL A 22 28.47 -6.89 -22.57
C VAL A 22 28.04 -7.15 -21.13
N SER A 23 28.76 -8.03 -20.46
CA SER A 23 28.79 -8.07 -19.02
C SER A 23 29.42 -6.75 -18.57
N ALA A 24 28.56 -5.78 -18.21
CA ALA A 24 29.00 -4.71 -17.35
C ALA A 24 29.47 -5.39 -16.05
N SER A 25 30.77 -5.52 -15.90
CA SER A 25 31.39 -5.82 -14.62
C SER A 25 31.17 -4.59 -13.73
N SER A 26 30.00 -4.51 -13.08
CA SER A 26 29.90 -3.80 -11.81
C SER A 26 30.90 -4.51 -10.91
N GLN A 27 31.87 -3.78 -10.39
CA GLN A 27 32.72 -4.26 -9.31
C GLN A 27 31.79 -4.77 -8.21
N ASP A 28 31.75 -6.08 -8.09
CA ASP A 28 30.99 -6.82 -7.09
C ASP A 28 31.67 -6.54 -5.74
N GLN A 29 31.33 -5.41 -5.14
CA GLN A 29 31.63 -5.16 -3.73
C GLN A 29 30.66 -6.06 -2.99
N GLY A 30 31.07 -7.28 -2.66
CA GLY A 30 30.42 -8.35 -1.92
C GLY A 30 29.20 -7.97 -1.07
N ILE A 31 28.17 -7.41 -1.70
CA ILE A 31 26.87 -7.17 -1.07
C ILE A 31 26.19 -8.52 -1.05
N ALA A 32 26.14 -9.14 0.14
CA ALA A 32 25.30 -10.30 0.36
C ALA A 32 23.89 -9.97 -0.13
N GLN A 33 23.31 -10.85 -0.95
CA GLN A 33 21.94 -10.67 -1.45
C GLN A 33 21.00 -10.45 -0.26
N ILE A 34 20.31 -9.29 -0.23
CA ILE A 34 19.36 -8.97 0.81
C ILE A 34 18.07 -9.76 0.53
N VAL A 35 17.72 -10.67 1.43
CA VAL A 35 16.52 -11.52 1.36
C VAL A 35 15.54 -11.06 2.43
N ILE A 36 14.29 -10.77 2.02
CA ILE A 36 13.24 -10.33 2.93
C ILE A 36 12.17 -11.43 3.03
N GLY A 37 11.86 -11.83 4.27
CA GLY A 37 10.87 -12.86 4.56
C GLY A 37 11.36 -14.31 4.35
N GLY A 38 10.66 -15.26 4.96
CA GLY A 38 10.95 -16.70 4.82
C GLY A 38 12.17 -17.21 5.59
N THR A 39 12.50 -18.47 5.35
CA THR A 39 13.72 -19.11 5.89
C THR A 39 14.95 -18.58 5.18
N GLY A 40 15.87 -17.95 5.92
CA GLY A 40 17.06 -17.29 5.36
C GLY A 40 16.92 -15.78 5.16
N ALA A 41 15.87 -15.16 5.71
CA ALA A 41 15.74 -13.71 5.68
C ALA A 41 16.96 -13.01 6.30
N THR A 42 17.39 -11.93 5.66
CA THR A 42 18.50 -11.10 6.11
C THR A 42 18.20 -10.55 7.51
N ARG A 43 19.11 -10.81 8.44
CA ARG A 43 19.02 -10.29 9.80
C ARG A 43 19.70 -8.93 9.91
N VAL A 44 18.93 -7.96 10.35
CA VAL A 44 19.37 -6.57 10.51
C VAL A 44 19.54 -6.24 11.98
N ALA A 45 20.72 -5.78 12.36
CA ALA A 45 20.99 -5.16 13.65
C ALA A 45 20.87 -3.64 13.52
N ILE A 46 20.09 -3.01 14.39
CA ILE A 46 20.02 -1.55 14.51
C ILE A 46 20.69 -1.18 15.82
N ALA A 47 21.90 -0.65 15.72
CA ALA A 47 22.71 -0.29 16.86
C ALA A 47 22.00 0.74 17.77
N PRO A 48 22.32 0.82 19.05
CA PRO A 48 21.93 1.94 19.87
C PRO A 48 22.31 3.26 19.21
N CYS A 49 21.39 4.21 19.16
CA CYS A 49 21.61 5.48 18.49
C CYS A 49 22.56 6.37 19.31
N SER A 50 23.56 6.96 18.67
CA SER A 50 24.51 7.84 19.31
C SER A 50 23.95 9.25 19.46
N ALA A 51 24.04 9.82 20.68
CA ALA A 51 23.54 11.14 21.01
C ALA A 51 24.39 11.81 22.09
N THR A 52 24.66 13.09 21.94
CA THR A 52 25.53 13.88 22.80
C THR A 52 24.80 14.53 23.98
N THR A 53 23.52 14.82 23.86
CA THR A 53 22.69 15.50 24.89
C THR A 53 21.35 14.81 25.07
N GLU A 54 20.66 15.07 26.21
CA GLU A 54 19.37 14.43 26.54
C GLU A 54 18.24 14.69 25.53
N PRO A 55 17.97 15.91 25.03
CA PRO A 55 16.94 16.10 24.01
C PRO A 55 17.21 15.32 22.73
N ILE A 56 18.48 15.21 22.35
CA ILE A 56 18.92 14.46 21.18
C ILE A 56 18.79 12.95 21.44
N ARG A 57 19.04 12.48 22.66
CA ARG A 57 18.90 11.06 23.00
C ARG A 57 17.46 10.57 22.89
N THR A 58 16.49 11.38 23.33
CA THR A 58 15.06 11.07 23.15
C THR A 58 14.71 10.97 21.66
N SER A 59 15.14 11.94 20.87
CA SER A 59 14.92 11.96 19.42
C SER A 59 15.56 10.75 18.72
N CYS A 60 16.76 10.40 19.13
CA CYS A 60 17.49 9.23 18.68
C CYS A 60 16.72 7.94 18.97
N GLY A 61 16.13 7.83 20.16
CA GLY A 61 15.26 6.72 20.52
C GLY A 61 14.05 6.59 19.60
N ILE A 62 13.39 7.71 19.29
CA ILE A 62 12.24 7.74 18.34
C ILE A 62 12.67 7.22 16.97
N VAL A 63 13.76 7.74 16.40
CA VAL A 63 14.24 7.31 15.08
C VAL A 63 14.50 5.81 15.06
N ARG A 64 15.19 5.31 16.09
CA ARG A 64 15.55 3.89 16.18
C ARG A 64 14.33 2.98 16.27
N GLU A 65 13.38 3.30 17.16
CA GLU A 65 12.19 2.46 17.35
C GLU A 65 11.26 2.48 16.12
N VAL A 66 11.12 3.63 15.47
CA VAL A 66 10.35 3.72 14.21
C VAL A 66 11.03 2.90 13.11
N LEU A 67 12.33 3.06 12.93
CA LEU A 67 13.08 2.29 11.92
C LEU A 67 12.98 0.77 12.17
N LYS A 68 13.05 0.33 13.43
CA LYS A 68 12.83 -1.08 13.80
C LYS A 68 11.44 -1.55 13.39
N SER A 69 10.41 -0.77 13.73
CA SER A 69 9.03 -1.10 13.38
C SER A 69 8.83 -1.20 11.86
N ASP A 70 9.43 -0.29 11.10
CA ASP A 70 9.33 -0.25 9.64
C ASP A 70 10.00 -1.47 9.00
N LEU A 71 11.23 -1.78 9.41
CA LEU A 71 11.96 -2.92 8.85
C LEU A 71 11.34 -4.27 9.26
N ASP A 72 10.83 -4.40 10.49
CA ASP A 72 10.07 -5.57 10.92
C ASP A 72 8.76 -5.73 10.12
N PHE A 73 8.08 -4.62 9.83
CA PHE A 73 6.87 -4.63 9.00
C PHE A 73 7.15 -5.11 7.58
N GLU A 74 8.24 -4.67 6.99
CA GLU A 74 8.66 -5.06 5.65
C GLU A 74 9.25 -6.49 5.57
N GLY A 75 9.36 -7.18 6.72
CA GLY A 75 9.72 -8.59 6.79
C GLY A 75 11.21 -8.88 7.02
N PHE A 76 12.00 -7.88 7.43
CA PHE A 76 13.35 -8.13 7.91
C PHE A 76 13.34 -8.87 9.25
N GLN A 77 14.29 -9.74 9.45
CA GLN A 77 14.56 -10.30 10.77
C GLN A 77 15.43 -9.32 11.57
N LEU A 78 14.92 -8.82 12.68
CA LEU A 78 15.71 -7.95 13.55
C LEU A 78 16.56 -8.77 14.52
N THR A 79 17.80 -8.33 14.75
CA THR A 79 18.65 -8.90 15.79
C THR A 79 18.05 -8.56 17.17
N PRO A 80 17.81 -9.58 18.04
CA PRO A 80 17.21 -9.35 19.35
C PRO A 80 18.04 -8.39 20.23
N GLU A 81 17.37 -7.47 20.94
CA GLU A 81 18.00 -6.53 21.86
C GLU A 81 18.84 -7.23 22.95
N SER A 82 18.38 -8.39 23.40
CA SER A 82 19.09 -9.18 24.41
C SER A 82 20.50 -9.60 23.98
N LEU A 83 20.69 -9.87 22.70
CA LEU A 83 22.01 -10.24 22.14
C LEU A 83 22.91 -9.00 21.96
N MET A 84 22.31 -7.84 21.67
CA MET A 84 23.07 -6.61 21.43
C MET A 84 23.53 -5.93 22.73
N ARG A 85 22.87 -6.21 23.87
CA ARG A 85 23.21 -5.57 25.17
C ARG A 85 24.63 -5.92 25.68
N SER A 86 25.16 -7.04 25.29
CA SER A 86 26.51 -7.48 25.68
C SER A 86 27.62 -6.91 24.82
N LEU A 87 27.25 -6.24 23.71
CA LEU A 87 28.23 -5.66 22.81
C LEU A 87 28.80 -4.35 23.36
N PRO A 88 30.07 -4.02 23.06
CA PRO A 88 30.64 -2.72 23.42
C PRO A 88 29.90 -1.57 22.67
N PRO A 89 30.03 -0.33 23.17
CA PRO A 89 29.50 0.84 22.47
C PRO A 89 30.03 0.90 21.03
N VAL A 90 29.14 1.18 20.07
CA VAL A 90 29.47 1.24 18.65
C VAL A 90 29.95 2.64 18.26
N ASP A 91 31.06 2.72 17.50
CA ASP A 91 31.37 3.90 16.71
C ASP A 91 30.47 3.87 15.46
N PRO A 92 29.55 4.86 15.28
CA PRO A 92 28.62 4.84 14.15
C PRO A 92 29.31 4.99 12.78
N LYS A 93 30.60 5.39 12.75
CA LYS A 93 31.38 5.56 11.50
C LYS A 93 32.34 4.40 11.24
N LEU A 94 32.82 3.75 12.30
CA LEU A 94 33.80 2.69 12.24
C LEU A 94 33.43 1.53 13.19
N PRO A 95 32.33 0.81 12.91
CA PRO A 95 31.89 -0.28 13.78
C PRO A 95 32.86 -1.47 13.71
N ASN A 96 33.00 -2.17 14.82
CA ASN A 96 33.68 -3.46 14.83
C ASN A 96 32.75 -4.53 14.28
N TYR A 97 32.92 -4.95 13.04
CA TYR A 97 32.04 -5.91 12.37
C TYR A 97 32.01 -7.29 13.05
N ILE A 98 33.09 -7.70 13.71
CA ILE A 98 33.18 -9.00 14.40
C ILE A 98 32.13 -9.09 15.50
N ASP A 99 31.95 -8.02 16.26
CA ASP A 99 30.95 -7.97 17.35
C ASP A 99 29.54 -8.21 16.80
N TRP A 100 29.17 -7.55 15.71
CA TRP A 100 27.86 -7.66 15.09
C TRP A 100 27.63 -9.00 14.38
N LYS A 101 28.66 -9.56 13.80
CA LYS A 101 28.63 -10.91 13.22
C LYS A 101 28.42 -11.98 14.30
N SER A 102 29.00 -11.79 15.50
CA SER A 102 28.86 -12.72 16.63
C SER A 102 27.41 -12.85 17.14
N VAL A 103 26.59 -11.81 16.96
CA VAL A 103 25.16 -11.84 17.29
C VAL A 103 24.27 -12.22 16.10
N GLY A 104 24.87 -12.68 15.02
CA GLY A 104 24.20 -13.22 13.84
C GLY A 104 23.58 -12.15 12.92
N ALA A 105 24.03 -10.89 12.98
CA ALA A 105 23.63 -9.89 12.03
C ALA A 105 24.28 -10.13 10.65
N ASN A 106 23.56 -9.85 9.58
CA ASN A 106 24.08 -9.78 8.21
C ASN A 106 24.29 -8.30 7.82
N ILE A 107 23.39 -7.46 8.26
CA ILE A 107 23.39 -6.02 8.02
C ILE A 107 23.42 -5.30 9.38
N LEU A 108 24.25 -4.28 9.48
CA LEU A 108 24.28 -3.35 10.61
C LEU A 108 23.82 -1.98 10.16
N VAL A 109 22.88 -1.38 10.89
CA VAL A 109 22.49 0.01 10.73
C VAL A 109 22.96 0.78 11.95
N THR A 110 23.72 1.86 11.73
CA THR A 110 24.09 2.82 12.76
C THR A 110 23.37 4.15 12.51
N LEU A 111 22.98 4.80 13.61
CA LEU A 111 22.26 6.06 13.59
C LEU A 111 22.97 7.06 14.52
N GLU A 112 23.14 8.28 14.03
CA GLU A 112 23.65 9.40 14.80
C GLU A 112 22.73 10.60 14.58
N VAL A 113 22.20 11.19 15.65
CA VAL A 113 21.46 12.44 15.56
C VAL A 113 22.43 13.58 15.87
N VAL A 114 22.57 14.49 14.90
CA VAL A 114 23.45 15.66 15.02
C VAL A 114 22.63 16.93 14.97
N GLN A 115 23.04 17.91 15.76
CA GLN A 115 22.46 19.25 15.78
C GLN A 115 23.50 20.26 15.33
N THR A 116 23.14 21.12 14.39
CA THR A 116 23.98 22.26 13.93
C THR A 116 23.12 23.51 13.98
N GLY A 117 23.29 24.31 15.04
CA GLY A 117 22.42 25.46 15.32
C GLY A 117 20.97 25.04 15.55
N VAL A 118 20.08 25.49 14.65
CA VAL A 118 18.62 25.15 14.69
C VAL A 118 18.25 23.96 13.80
N GLU A 119 19.20 23.42 13.10
CA GLU A 119 18.98 22.27 12.22
C GLU A 119 19.35 20.97 12.92
N PHE A 120 18.50 19.97 12.74
CA PHE A 120 18.77 18.60 13.14
C PHE A 120 18.93 17.72 11.89
N ALA A 121 19.81 16.75 12.03
CA ALA A 121 19.96 15.72 11.00
C ALA A 121 20.10 14.35 11.66
N VAL A 122 19.61 13.33 10.98
CA VAL A 122 19.91 11.93 11.27
C VAL A 122 20.93 11.46 10.24
N GLU A 123 22.10 11.04 10.68
CA GLU A 123 23.11 10.37 9.85
C GLU A 123 22.92 8.86 10.02
N GLY A 124 22.47 8.23 8.96
CA GLY A 124 22.29 6.78 8.89
C GLY A 124 23.36 6.12 8.03
N ARG A 125 23.97 5.05 8.54
CA ARG A 125 24.91 4.23 7.78
C ARG A 125 24.49 2.78 7.84
N THR A 126 24.52 2.11 6.71
CA THR A 126 24.21 0.69 6.58
C THR A 126 25.45 -0.03 6.13
N PHE A 127 25.80 -1.10 6.84
CA PHE A 127 27.00 -1.90 6.58
C PHE A 127 26.61 -3.36 6.34
N SER A 128 27.29 -4.03 5.44
CA SER A 128 27.39 -5.49 5.48
C SER A 128 28.41 -5.89 6.56
N VAL A 129 28.06 -6.83 7.43
CA VAL A 129 29.00 -7.27 8.48
C VAL A 129 30.20 -8.04 7.93
N ASP A 130 30.13 -8.48 6.67
CA ASP A 130 31.24 -9.10 5.93
C ASP A 130 32.04 -8.08 5.10
N GLY A 131 31.64 -6.82 5.13
CA GLY A 131 32.26 -5.71 4.39
C GLY A 131 33.32 -4.98 5.19
N SER A 132 33.92 -3.97 4.57
CA SER A 132 34.92 -3.08 5.18
C SER A 132 34.53 -1.61 5.15
N SER A 133 33.40 -1.27 4.51
CA SER A 133 32.90 0.10 4.34
C SER A 133 31.38 0.10 4.34
N PRO A 134 30.73 1.27 4.57
CA PRO A 134 29.29 1.35 4.50
C PRO A 134 28.81 1.11 3.07
N ILE A 135 27.79 0.26 2.91
CA ILE A 135 27.09 0.05 1.63
C ILE A 135 26.12 1.19 1.33
N MET A 136 25.71 1.93 2.37
CA MET A 136 24.93 3.16 2.23
C MET A 136 25.30 4.13 3.37
N SER A 137 25.41 5.42 3.02
CA SER A 137 25.55 6.50 4.01
C SER A 137 24.68 7.67 3.55
N LYS A 138 23.74 8.07 4.42
CA LYS A 138 22.80 9.15 4.11
C LYS A 138 22.60 10.07 5.31
N ARG A 139 22.35 11.36 4.99
CA ARG A 139 22.02 12.40 5.95
C ARG A 139 20.61 12.90 5.66
N TYR A 140 19.72 12.79 6.64
CA TYR A 140 18.35 13.28 6.62
C TYR A 140 18.30 14.55 7.47
N ALA A 141 18.13 15.70 6.84
CA ALA A 141 18.20 16.98 7.54
C ALA A 141 16.99 17.85 7.23
N GLY A 142 16.60 18.67 8.20
CA GLY A 142 15.51 19.63 8.04
C GLY A 142 15.46 20.60 9.23
N ARG A 143 14.68 21.67 9.04
CA ARG A 143 14.27 22.51 10.19
C ARG A 143 13.27 21.73 11.01
N ILE A 144 13.63 21.45 12.24
CA ILE A 144 12.83 20.63 13.15
C ILE A 144 12.37 21.50 14.31
N ASP A 145 11.10 21.36 14.65
CA ASP A 145 10.69 21.59 16.02
C ASP A 145 11.17 20.39 16.84
N PRO A 146 12.19 20.54 17.69
CA PRO A 146 12.73 19.45 18.49
C PRO A 146 11.71 18.88 19.48
N THR A 147 10.62 19.62 19.73
CA THR A 147 9.51 19.20 20.57
C THR A 147 8.50 18.35 19.81
N SER A 148 8.59 18.33 18.47
CA SER A 148 7.70 17.52 17.62
C SER A 148 8.35 16.18 17.26
N PRO A 149 7.84 15.06 17.77
CA PRO A 149 8.36 13.73 17.42
C PRO A 149 8.16 13.38 15.94
N ASN A 150 7.23 14.07 15.26
CA ASN A 150 6.81 13.76 13.90
C ASN A 150 7.92 13.91 12.86
N THR A 151 8.82 14.88 13.03
CA THR A 151 9.92 15.10 12.09
C THR A 151 10.95 13.97 12.16
N PHE A 152 11.27 13.53 13.37
CA PHE A 152 12.20 12.40 13.56
C PHE A 152 11.60 11.09 13.04
N ARG A 153 10.29 10.90 13.14
CA ARG A 153 9.59 9.78 12.51
C ARG A 153 9.73 9.82 11.01
N ALA A 154 9.53 10.98 10.38
CA ALA A 154 9.68 11.14 8.93
C ALA A 154 11.09 10.76 8.44
N PHE A 155 12.15 11.11 9.19
CA PHE A 155 13.52 10.69 8.88
C PHE A 155 13.71 9.18 9.02
N ALA A 156 13.12 8.55 10.03
CA ALA A 156 13.17 7.10 10.20
C ALA A 156 12.49 6.38 9.04
N HIS A 157 11.30 6.82 8.64
CA HIS A 157 10.57 6.27 7.50
C HIS A 157 11.37 6.42 6.19
N GLN A 158 12.02 7.57 6.00
CA GLN A 158 12.89 7.76 4.83
C GLN A 158 14.09 6.82 4.86
N ALA A 159 14.72 6.64 6.03
CA ALA A 159 15.83 5.71 6.19
C ALA A 159 15.40 4.25 5.92
N ALA A 160 14.20 3.85 6.36
CA ALA A 160 13.64 2.54 6.09
C ALA A 160 13.46 2.31 4.57
N ASP A 161 12.80 3.25 3.87
CA ASP A 161 12.61 3.15 2.41
C ASP A 161 13.95 3.10 1.67
N ASP A 162 14.96 3.84 2.13
CA ASP A 162 16.30 3.80 1.53
C ASP A 162 17.00 2.46 1.75
N ILE A 163 16.85 1.84 2.94
CA ILE A 163 17.38 0.49 3.21
C ILE A 163 16.67 -0.55 2.33
N LEU A 164 15.35 -0.44 2.16
CA LEU A 164 14.57 -1.32 1.28
C LEU A 164 15.04 -1.21 -0.18
N SER A 165 15.43 -0.02 -0.61
CA SER A 165 15.94 0.20 -1.95
C SER A 165 17.22 -0.60 -2.27
N LEU A 166 18.02 -0.95 -1.26
CA LEU A 166 19.18 -1.85 -1.42
C LEU A 166 18.77 -3.27 -1.83
N ALA A 167 17.54 -3.68 -1.49
CA ALA A 167 16.94 -4.94 -1.91
C ALA A 167 16.06 -4.79 -3.18
N SER A 168 16.13 -3.65 -3.87
CA SER A 168 15.27 -3.30 -5.01
C SER A 168 13.76 -3.34 -4.69
N ILE A 169 13.39 -3.09 -3.43
CA ILE A 169 12.02 -3.05 -2.96
C ILE A 169 11.57 -1.59 -2.81
N GLN A 170 10.40 -1.29 -3.35
CA GLN A 170 9.75 -0.01 -3.11
C GLN A 170 9.19 0.02 -1.69
N GLY A 171 9.72 0.91 -0.84
CA GLY A 171 9.21 1.12 0.50
C GLY A 171 7.84 1.80 0.50
N VAL A 172 7.08 1.58 1.57
CA VAL A 172 5.75 2.16 1.78
C VAL A 172 5.68 3.07 3.01
N THR A 173 6.78 3.24 3.71
CA THR A 173 6.79 3.90 5.03
C THR A 173 6.50 5.39 4.96
N ARG A 174 6.63 6.02 3.79
CA ARG A 174 6.25 7.42 3.52
C ARG A 174 4.88 7.59 2.88
N THR A 175 4.06 6.56 2.87
CA THR A 175 2.69 6.59 2.35
C THR A 175 1.70 6.96 3.44
N ARG A 176 0.45 7.16 3.06
CA ARG A 176 -0.65 7.54 3.94
C ARG A 176 -1.84 6.61 3.79
N LEU A 177 -2.62 6.53 4.84
CA LEU A 177 -3.94 5.92 4.83
C LEU A 177 -4.99 7.02 4.84
N VAL A 178 -6.08 6.84 4.08
CA VAL A 178 -7.35 7.51 4.32
C VAL A 178 -8.30 6.49 4.92
N PHE A 179 -9.11 6.89 5.86
CA PHE A 179 -10.06 5.99 6.53
C PHE A 179 -11.28 6.75 7.06
N VAL A 180 -12.33 6.01 7.36
CA VAL A 180 -13.58 6.49 7.91
C VAL A 180 -13.57 6.32 9.42
N SER A 181 -13.96 7.33 10.20
CA SER A 181 -14.09 7.19 11.65
C SER A 181 -15.28 7.97 12.22
N ASP A 182 -15.84 7.42 13.29
CA ASP A 182 -16.89 8.05 14.10
C ASP A 182 -16.36 8.71 15.37
N ARG A 183 -15.04 8.87 15.52
CA ARG A 183 -14.33 9.28 16.74
C ARG A 183 -14.84 10.56 17.38
N ASP A 184 -15.32 11.51 16.59
CA ASP A 184 -15.79 12.82 17.06
C ASP A 184 -17.30 12.86 17.32
N TYR A 185 -18.00 11.71 17.17
CA TYR A 185 -19.43 11.59 17.31
C TYR A 185 -19.83 10.49 18.30
N PRO A 186 -20.17 10.84 19.54
CA PRO A 186 -20.56 9.85 20.57
C PRO A 186 -21.77 8.99 20.19
N ASP A 187 -22.68 9.53 19.34
CA ASP A 187 -23.84 8.81 18.84
C ASP A 187 -23.51 7.76 17.76
N ARG A 188 -22.26 7.75 17.26
CA ARG A 188 -21.73 6.87 16.22
C ARG A 188 -22.54 6.80 14.92
N LYS A 189 -23.46 7.76 14.71
CA LYS A 189 -24.32 7.85 13.52
C LYS A 189 -23.68 8.63 12.39
N ARG A 190 -22.74 9.49 12.72
CA ARG A 190 -22.00 10.33 11.77
C ARG A 190 -20.58 9.81 11.64
N LYS A 191 -20.05 9.88 10.44
CA LYS A 191 -18.70 9.41 10.14
C LYS A 191 -18.01 10.39 9.21
N GLU A 192 -16.75 10.66 9.47
CA GLU A 192 -15.92 11.56 8.66
C GLU A 192 -14.67 10.84 8.17
N LEU A 193 -14.03 11.45 7.19
CA LEU A 193 -12.76 10.96 6.66
C LEU A 193 -11.59 11.55 7.43
N TYR A 194 -10.62 10.71 7.70
CA TYR A 194 -9.34 11.05 8.32
C TYR A 194 -8.21 10.51 7.47
N ILE A 195 -7.05 11.14 7.57
CA ILE A 195 -5.80 10.60 7.03
C ILE A 195 -4.80 10.42 8.16
N SER A 196 -3.92 9.44 7.99
CA SER A 196 -2.78 9.21 8.87
C SER A 196 -1.55 8.81 8.04
N ASP A 197 -0.39 8.78 8.67
CA ASP A 197 0.74 8.03 8.13
C ASP A 197 0.39 6.54 8.08
N TYR A 198 1.14 5.75 7.31
CA TYR A 198 0.85 4.34 7.08
C TYR A 198 0.76 3.50 8.37
N ASP A 199 1.43 3.93 9.43
CA ASP A 199 1.50 3.27 10.74
C ASP A 199 0.49 3.80 11.78
N GLY A 200 -0.40 4.72 11.35
CA GLY A 200 -1.47 5.28 12.17
C GLY A 200 -1.14 6.59 12.89
N PHE A 201 0.08 7.10 12.76
CA PHE A 201 0.45 8.40 13.34
C PHE A 201 -0.09 9.58 12.51
N ASN A 202 0.05 10.80 13.04
CA ASN A 202 -0.31 12.05 12.35
C ASN A 202 -1.76 12.09 11.85
N VAL A 203 -2.69 11.57 12.65
CA VAL A 203 -4.11 11.55 12.29
C VAL A 203 -4.64 12.98 12.11
N ARG A 204 -5.23 13.26 10.95
CA ARG A 204 -5.86 14.55 10.62
C ARG A 204 -7.23 14.33 9.98
N GLN A 205 -8.21 15.14 10.38
CA GLN A 205 -9.53 15.14 9.81
C GLN A 205 -9.51 15.77 8.40
N VAL A 206 -10.22 15.16 7.46
CA VAL A 206 -10.33 15.59 6.06
C VAL A 206 -11.69 16.22 5.80
N THR A 207 -12.77 15.63 6.34
CA THR A 207 -14.13 16.12 6.13
C THR A 207 -14.78 16.55 7.45
N VAL A 208 -15.67 17.54 7.37
CA VAL A 208 -16.49 18.05 8.49
C VAL A 208 -17.93 18.22 8.01
N ASN A 209 -18.48 17.19 7.38
CA ASN A 209 -19.81 17.23 6.76
C ASN A 209 -20.95 17.02 7.76
N ARG A 210 -20.65 16.52 8.96
CA ARG A 210 -21.60 16.17 10.03
C ARG A 210 -22.68 15.18 9.59
N GLN A 211 -22.36 14.39 8.60
CA GLN A 211 -23.14 13.31 8.00
C GLN A 211 -22.24 12.11 7.74
N LEU A 212 -22.74 11.10 7.02
CA LEU A 212 -21.90 10.01 6.59
C LEU A 212 -20.99 10.44 5.43
N SER A 213 -19.69 10.33 5.64
CA SER A 213 -18.65 10.36 4.61
C SER A 213 -17.92 9.01 4.66
N ILE A 214 -18.03 8.21 3.60
CA ILE A 214 -17.65 6.79 3.57
C ILE A 214 -17.01 6.40 2.24
N LEU A 215 -16.45 5.18 2.18
CA LEU A 215 -15.86 4.58 0.98
C LEU A 215 -14.87 5.52 0.29
N PRO A 216 -13.86 6.02 1.01
CA PRO A 216 -12.84 6.84 0.40
C PRO A 216 -11.91 6.01 -0.48
N SER A 217 -11.42 6.61 -1.56
CA SER A 217 -10.30 6.09 -2.34
C SER A 217 -9.36 7.22 -2.75
N TRP A 218 -8.06 6.97 -2.70
CA TRP A 218 -7.07 7.93 -3.15
C TRP A 218 -7.09 8.10 -4.67
N THR A 219 -6.89 9.32 -5.13
CA THR A 219 -6.54 9.53 -6.53
C THR A 219 -5.12 9.06 -6.80
N PRO A 220 -4.77 8.61 -8.01
CA PRO A 220 -3.40 8.32 -8.39
C PRO A 220 -2.47 9.49 -8.05
N GLY A 221 -1.30 9.21 -7.46
CA GLY A 221 -0.37 10.21 -6.97
C GLY A 221 -0.69 10.78 -5.57
N GLY A 222 -1.76 10.31 -4.89
CA GLY A 222 -2.04 10.62 -3.49
C GLY A 222 -2.38 12.08 -3.17
N LYS A 223 -2.88 12.85 -4.17
CA LYS A 223 -3.19 14.29 -3.99
C LYS A 223 -4.63 14.58 -3.67
N GLY A 224 -5.54 13.70 -4.03
CA GLY A 224 -6.97 13.84 -3.83
C GLY A 224 -7.58 12.56 -3.26
N ILE A 225 -8.79 12.70 -2.75
CA ILE A 225 -9.62 11.61 -2.23
C ILE A 225 -10.99 11.71 -2.90
N ILE A 226 -11.42 10.63 -3.55
CA ILE A 226 -12.80 10.46 -4.01
C ILE A 226 -13.55 9.67 -2.95
N TYR A 227 -14.79 10.05 -2.65
CA TYR A 227 -15.54 9.42 -1.57
C TYR A 227 -17.05 9.60 -1.74
N THR A 228 -17.82 8.82 -1.01
CA THR A 228 -19.27 8.93 -0.93
C THR A 228 -19.66 9.79 0.26
N SER A 229 -20.57 10.75 0.07
CA SER A 229 -21.12 11.58 1.14
C SER A 229 -22.64 11.70 1.08
N TYR A 230 -23.26 11.64 2.24
CA TYR A 230 -24.71 11.79 2.45
C TYR A 230 -25.11 13.22 2.87
N ARG A 231 -24.21 14.20 2.72
CA ARG A 231 -24.46 15.59 3.22
C ARG A 231 -25.65 16.27 2.57
N ASN A 232 -26.11 15.82 1.42
CA ASN A 232 -27.29 16.33 0.71
C ASN A 232 -28.50 15.37 0.78
N GLY A 233 -28.47 14.36 1.67
CA GLY A 233 -29.52 13.35 1.85
C GLY A 233 -29.18 12.04 1.14
N ASP A 234 -29.18 12.01 -0.19
CA ASP A 234 -28.79 10.84 -0.97
C ASP A 234 -27.26 10.67 -1.05
N PRO A 235 -26.76 9.42 -1.13
CA PRO A 235 -25.34 9.17 -1.34
C PRO A 235 -24.90 9.67 -2.70
N GLN A 236 -23.88 10.53 -2.70
CA GLN A 236 -23.29 11.12 -3.89
C GLN A 236 -21.78 11.09 -3.82
N ILE A 237 -21.11 11.17 -4.96
CA ILE A 237 -19.66 11.11 -5.07
C ILE A 237 -19.06 12.51 -5.01
N TYR A 238 -18.07 12.68 -4.16
CA TYR A 238 -17.31 13.91 -3.96
C TYR A 238 -15.83 13.65 -4.24
N LEU A 239 -15.13 14.63 -4.77
CA LEU A 239 -13.70 14.63 -4.97
C LEU A 239 -13.06 15.81 -4.24
N SER A 240 -12.15 15.52 -3.32
CA SER A 240 -11.43 16.51 -2.53
C SER A 240 -9.95 16.47 -2.86
N TRP A 241 -9.40 17.59 -3.35
CA TRP A 241 -7.96 17.80 -3.53
C TRP A 241 -7.38 18.38 -2.24
N ILE A 242 -7.00 17.49 -1.31
CA ILE A 242 -6.76 17.82 0.11
C ILE A 242 -5.58 18.78 0.34
N PHE A 243 -4.61 18.83 -0.57
CA PHE A 243 -3.48 19.74 -0.48
C PHE A 243 -3.72 21.07 -1.21
N GLU A 244 -4.75 21.14 -2.03
CA GLU A 244 -5.15 22.35 -2.77
C GLU A 244 -6.36 23.05 -2.11
N GLY A 245 -6.99 22.43 -1.11
CA GLY A 245 -8.22 22.93 -0.49
C GLY A 245 -9.42 22.98 -1.43
N ARG A 246 -9.36 22.28 -2.57
CA ARG A 246 -10.39 22.28 -3.61
C ARG A 246 -11.30 21.06 -3.46
N ASN A 247 -12.60 21.28 -3.44
CA ASN A 247 -13.62 20.25 -3.39
C ASN A 247 -14.54 20.33 -4.61
N VAL A 248 -14.83 19.18 -5.22
CA VAL A 248 -15.79 19.03 -6.32
C VAL A 248 -16.97 18.19 -5.79
N PRO A 249 -18.13 18.82 -5.54
CA PRO A 249 -19.31 18.11 -5.05
C PRO A 249 -20.04 17.43 -6.21
N ASN A 250 -20.71 16.31 -5.90
CA ASN A 250 -21.57 15.57 -6.84
C ASN A 250 -20.91 15.41 -8.23
N VAL A 251 -19.69 14.86 -8.22
CA VAL A 251 -18.84 14.73 -9.42
C VAL A 251 -19.58 14.06 -10.57
N THR A 252 -20.46 13.11 -10.28
CA THR A 252 -21.20 12.34 -11.29
C THR A 252 -22.47 13.01 -11.77
N GLY A 253 -22.86 14.17 -11.19
CA GLY A 253 -24.06 14.92 -11.58
C GLY A 253 -25.37 14.18 -11.29
N GLU A 254 -25.42 13.38 -10.23
CA GLU A 254 -26.63 12.64 -9.85
C GLU A 254 -27.79 13.56 -9.55
N ARG A 255 -28.98 13.19 -10.05
CA ARG A 255 -30.24 13.91 -9.77
C ARG A 255 -30.75 13.52 -8.38
N PRO A 256 -31.57 14.37 -7.73
CA PRO A 256 -32.28 14.00 -6.51
C PRO A 256 -33.03 12.67 -6.68
N GLY A 257 -32.88 11.75 -5.73
CA GLY A 257 -33.45 10.40 -5.76
C GLY A 257 -32.60 9.36 -6.51
N SER A 258 -31.54 9.77 -7.23
CA SER A 258 -30.53 8.85 -7.76
C SER A 258 -29.34 8.77 -6.79
N GLN A 259 -28.79 7.59 -6.63
CA GLN A 259 -27.70 7.29 -5.70
C GLN A 259 -26.44 6.93 -6.47
N ALA A 260 -25.30 7.40 -5.98
CA ALA A 260 -23.98 6.98 -6.48
C ALA A 260 -23.01 6.82 -5.31
N PHE A 261 -22.23 5.72 -5.33
CA PHE A 261 -21.29 5.41 -4.27
C PHE A 261 -20.12 4.53 -4.76
N ALA A 262 -19.12 4.31 -3.88
CA ALA A 262 -17.97 3.44 -4.09
C ALA A 262 -17.19 3.79 -5.37
N ALA A 263 -16.88 5.06 -5.56
CA ALA A 263 -16.10 5.50 -6.71
C ALA A 263 -14.61 5.24 -6.50
N VAL A 264 -13.97 4.80 -7.58
CA VAL A 264 -12.50 4.60 -7.67
C VAL A 264 -11.96 5.25 -8.94
N VAL A 265 -10.79 5.87 -8.84
CA VAL A 265 -10.13 6.53 -9.98
C VAL A 265 -9.28 5.53 -10.75
N SER A 266 -9.31 5.60 -12.08
CA SER A 266 -8.46 4.77 -12.95
C SER A 266 -6.96 5.07 -12.71
N PRO A 267 -6.04 4.12 -12.93
CA PRO A 267 -4.61 4.30 -12.66
C PRO A 267 -3.96 5.47 -13.39
N ASP A 268 -4.50 5.86 -14.55
CA ASP A 268 -4.04 7.03 -15.33
C ASP A 268 -4.64 8.37 -14.83
N GLY A 269 -5.54 8.34 -13.82
CA GLY A 269 -6.18 9.50 -13.24
C GLY A 269 -7.28 10.17 -14.09
N LYS A 270 -7.68 9.58 -15.22
CA LYS A 270 -8.58 10.23 -16.18
C LYS A 270 -10.05 9.83 -16.05
N LYS A 271 -10.33 8.64 -15.54
CA LYS A 271 -11.67 8.09 -15.41
C LYS A 271 -12.00 7.74 -13.96
N ILE A 272 -13.29 7.62 -13.67
CA ILE A 272 -13.83 7.05 -12.43
C ILE A 272 -14.74 5.87 -12.79
N ALA A 273 -14.66 4.79 -12.01
CA ALA A 273 -15.66 3.73 -12.00
C ALA A 273 -16.44 3.83 -10.69
N TYR A 274 -17.75 3.66 -10.72
CA TYR A 274 -18.61 3.84 -9.56
C TYR A 274 -19.91 3.06 -9.68
N SER A 275 -20.60 2.85 -8.57
CA SER A 275 -21.92 2.25 -8.53
C SER A 275 -23.00 3.34 -8.57
N ALA A 276 -24.01 3.22 -9.44
CA ALA A 276 -25.12 4.19 -9.48
C ALA A 276 -26.46 3.55 -9.83
N SER A 277 -27.55 4.12 -9.28
CA SER A 277 -28.92 3.61 -9.43
C SER A 277 -29.75 4.34 -10.49
N ARG A 278 -29.13 5.02 -11.46
CA ARG A 278 -29.79 5.84 -12.49
C ARG A 278 -30.85 5.09 -13.31
N THR A 279 -30.70 3.78 -13.44
CA THR A 279 -31.58 2.89 -14.22
C THR A 279 -32.60 2.16 -13.36
N GLY A 280 -32.71 2.51 -12.05
CA GLY A 280 -33.59 1.85 -11.09
C GLY A 280 -32.94 0.67 -10.37
N ASN A 281 -31.75 0.26 -10.77
CA ASN A 281 -30.89 -0.73 -10.12
C ASN A 281 -29.46 -0.21 -10.03
N PHE A 282 -28.66 -0.77 -9.12
CA PHE A 282 -27.25 -0.43 -9.05
C PHE A 282 -26.47 -1.15 -10.14
N ASP A 283 -25.87 -0.35 -11.01
CA ASP A 283 -24.98 -0.78 -12.07
C ASP A 283 -23.59 -0.15 -11.90
N ILE A 284 -22.59 -0.75 -12.56
CA ILE A 284 -21.26 -0.13 -12.70
C ILE A 284 -21.28 0.88 -13.84
N TRP A 285 -20.91 2.09 -13.51
CA TRP A 285 -20.77 3.21 -14.43
C TRP A 285 -19.31 3.64 -14.53
N VAL A 286 -18.93 4.15 -15.69
CA VAL A 286 -17.63 4.82 -15.92
C VAL A 286 -17.90 6.21 -16.47
N ALA A 287 -17.14 7.19 -15.97
CA ALA A 287 -17.15 8.58 -16.46
C ALA A 287 -15.71 9.14 -16.49
N ASN A 288 -15.54 10.30 -17.10
CA ASN A 288 -14.33 11.09 -16.93
C ASN A 288 -14.19 11.53 -15.46
N ILE A 289 -12.99 11.91 -15.02
CA ILE A 289 -12.73 12.34 -13.62
C ILE A 289 -13.56 13.58 -13.22
N ASP A 290 -14.03 14.36 -14.18
CA ASP A 290 -14.93 15.52 -13.99
C ASP A 290 -16.42 15.14 -14.04
N GLY A 291 -16.74 13.85 -14.19
CA GLY A 291 -18.11 13.31 -14.25
C GLY A 291 -18.75 13.35 -15.64
N THR A 292 -18.11 13.95 -16.64
CA THR A 292 -18.62 13.96 -18.00
C THR A 292 -18.49 12.59 -18.68
N GLY A 293 -19.27 12.35 -19.73
CA GLY A 293 -19.17 11.12 -20.52
C GLY A 293 -19.60 9.86 -19.78
N ALA A 294 -20.48 9.97 -18.79
CA ALA A 294 -20.93 8.83 -17.99
C ALA A 294 -21.62 7.76 -18.83
N ARG A 295 -21.20 6.50 -18.66
CA ARG A 295 -21.69 5.35 -19.39
C ARG A 295 -21.95 4.18 -18.44
N ASN A 296 -23.11 3.52 -18.60
CA ASN A 296 -23.42 2.27 -17.89
C ASN A 296 -22.67 1.11 -18.55
N LEU A 297 -21.97 0.29 -17.77
CA LEU A 297 -21.22 -0.85 -18.27
C LEU A 297 -21.93 -2.19 -18.06
N THR A 298 -22.81 -2.30 -17.05
CA THR A 298 -23.38 -3.61 -16.69
C THR A 298 -24.84 -3.78 -17.07
N GLY A 299 -25.72 -2.80 -16.86
CA GLY A 299 -27.09 -2.72 -17.39
C GLY A 299 -27.95 -3.97 -17.15
N THR A 300 -27.88 -4.60 -15.97
CA THR A 300 -28.58 -5.85 -15.66
C THR A 300 -29.64 -5.66 -14.58
N LEU A 301 -30.47 -6.69 -14.31
CA LEU A 301 -31.40 -6.70 -13.18
C LEU A 301 -30.71 -7.03 -11.84
N SER A 302 -29.49 -7.51 -11.88
CA SER A 302 -28.68 -7.79 -10.69
C SER A 302 -28.03 -6.55 -10.18
N GLN A 303 -27.81 -6.44 -8.87
CA GLN A 303 -27.01 -5.36 -8.29
C GLN A 303 -25.55 -5.59 -8.59
N ASP A 304 -24.91 -4.59 -9.17
CA ASP A 304 -23.51 -4.53 -9.49
C ASP A 304 -22.86 -3.34 -8.75
N THR A 305 -21.90 -3.62 -7.88
CA THR A 305 -21.38 -2.62 -6.92
C THR A 305 -19.87 -2.75 -6.69
N ALA A 306 -19.30 -1.80 -5.95
CA ALA A 306 -17.92 -1.82 -5.45
C ALA A 306 -16.86 -2.14 -6.53
N PRO A 307 -16.74 -1.32 -7.58
CA PRO A 307 -15.75 -1.55 -8.63
C PRO A 307 -14.33 -1.32 -8.14
N CYS A 308 -13.36 -2.03 -8.73
CA CYS A 308 -11.93 -1.76 -8.59
C CYS A 308 -11.21 -1.93 -9.94
N TRP A 309 -10.28 -1.01 -10.26
CA TRP A 309 -9.52 -1.04 -11.51
C TRP A 309 -8.35 -2.01 -11.46
N SER A 310 -8.07 -2.66 -12.59
CA SER A 310 -6.78 -3.33 -12.78
C SER A 310 -5.63 -2.31 -12.84
N PRO A 311 -4.38 -2.68 -12.50
CA PRO A 311 -3.22 -1.78 -12.58
C PRO A 311 -2.94 -1.25 -13.99
N SER A 312 -3.40 -1.94 -15.01
CA SER A 312 -3.30 -1.51 -16.40
C SER A 312 -4.39 -0.49 -16.80
N GLY A 313 -5.47 -0.39 -16.01
CA GLY A 313 -6.66 0.38 -16.35
C GLY A 313 -7.52 -0.24 -17.46
N LEU A 314 -7.20 -1.46 -17.93
CA LEU A 314 -7.91 -2.12 -19.03
C LEU A 314 -9.09 -2.99 -18.55
N GLU A 315 -9.13 -3.36 -17.26
CA GLU A 315 -10.17 -4.18 -16.69
C GLU A 315 -10.71 -3.56 -15.40
N ILE A 316 -11.95 -3.94 -15.07
CA ILE A 316 -12.65 -3.57 -13.85
C ILE A 316 -13.17 -4.85 -13.22
N ALA A 317 -12.78 -5.08 -11.95
CA ALA A 317 -13.45 -6.08 -11.14
C ALA A 317 -14.56 -5.39 -10.32
N PHE A 318 -15.61 -6.13 -9.97
CA PHE A 318 -16.76 -5.60 -9.24
C PHE A 318 -17.55 -6.72 -8.58
N THR A 319 -18.37 -6.38 -7.61
CA THR A 319 -19.30 -7.30 -6.96
C THR A 319 -20.59 -7.40 -7.76
N SER A 320 -21.07 -8.61 -8.07
CA SER A 320 -22.32 -8.84 -8.79
C SER A 320 -23.12 -9.99 -8.22
N GLY A 321 -24.45 -9.78 -8.08
CA GLY A 321 -25.42 -10.79 -7.68
C GLY A 321 -25.94 -11.68 -8.81
N ARG A 322 -25.50 -11.51 -10.05
CA ARG A 322 -26.03 -12.20 -11.24
C ARG A 322 -25.89 -13.72 -11.23
N GLY A 323 -25.06 -14.27 -10.38
CA GLY A 323 -24.87 -15.71 -10.18
C GLY A 323 -25.71 -16.29 -9.04
N GLY A 324 -26.68 -15.55 -8.47
CA GLY A 324 -27.53 -15.96 -7.36
C GLY A 324 -27.04 -15.45 -5.99
N SER A 325 -25.72 -15.29 -5.81
CA SER A 325 -25.12 -14.65 -4.63
C SER A 325 -24.05 -13.67 -5.07
N PRO A 326 -23.74 -12.62 -4.27
CA PRO A 326 -22.70 -11.66 -4.58
C PRO A 326 -21.33 -12.33 -4.73
N GLN A 327 -20.69 -12.10 -5.87
CA GLN A 327 -19.40 -12.65 -6.22
C GLN A 327 -18.57 -11.59 -6.96
N ILE A 328 -17.26 -11.75 -6.98
CA ILE A 328 -16.39 -10.89 -7.77
C ILE A 328 -16.41 -11.34 -9.23
N TRP A 329 -16.72 -10.40 -10.10
CA TRP A 329 -16.71 -10.53 -11.55
C TRP A 329 -15.69 -9.56 -12.14
N VAL A 330 -15.22 -9.85 -13.34
CA VAL A 330 -14.28 -9.01 -14.07
C VAL A 330 -14.82 -8.78 -15.49
N MET A 331 -14.68 -7.56 -15.97
CA MET A 331 -14.96 -7.14 -17.35
C MET A 331 -13.86 -6.23 -17.86
N ASP A 332 -13.78 -5.99 -19.15
CA ASP A 332 -12.93 -4.93 -19.68
C ASP A 332 -13.52 -3.53 -19.40
N GLN A 333 -12.73 -2.49 -19.62
CA GLN A 333 -13.14 -1.09 -19.37
C GLN A 333 -14.30 -0.63 -20.28
N GLU A 334 -14.67 -1.42 -21.29
CA GLU A 334 -15.78 -1.18 -22.19
C GLU A 334 -17.06 -1.92 -21.75
N GLY A 335 -17.00 -2.76 -20.72
CA GLY A 335 -18.11 -3.57 -20.21
C GLY A 335 -18.25 -4.92 -20.91
N LEU A 336 -17.26 -5.32 -21.73
CA LEU A 336 -17.24 -6.58 -22.46
C LEU A 336 -16.38 -7.63 -21.74
N ASN A 337 -16.29 -8.85 -22.30
CA ASN A 337 -15.45 -9.94 -21.79
C ASN A 337 -15.72 -10.30 -20.32
N LEU A 338 -17.00 -10.26 -19.95
CA LEU A 338 -17.46 -10.50 -18.60
C LEU A 338 -17.19 -11.94 -18.16
N ARG A 339 -16.54 -12.11 -17.00
CA ARG A 339 -16.28 -13.41 -16.40
C ARG A 339 -16.42 -13.38 -14.89
N ARG A 340 -16.90 -14.47 -14.31
CA ARG A 340 -16.92 -14.67 -12.85
C ARG A 340 -15.51 -15.03 -12.38
N LEU A 341 -15.03 -14.38 -11.35
CA LEU A 341 -13.70 -14.62 -10.77
C LEU A 341 -13.78 -15.55 -9.57
N THR A 342 -14.72 -15.29 -8.63
CA THR A 342 -14.82 -16.05 -7.38
C THR A 342 -15.93 -17.08 -7.46
N THR A 343 -15.65 -18.30 -6.97
CA THR A 343 -16.58 -19.43 -6.92
C THR A 343 -16.69 -20.06 -5.54
N VAL A 344 -15.79 -19.68 -4.63
CA VAL A 344 -15.74 -20.13 -3.23
C VAL A 344 -16.32 -19.03 -2.35
N GLY A 345 -17.01 -19.43 -1.28
CA GLY A 345 -17.75 -18.50 -0.41
C GLY A 345 -19.15 -18.20 -0.95
N ASN A 346 -20.05 -17.83 -0.05
CA ASN A 346 -21.45 -17.53 -0.39
C ASN A 346 -21.72 -16.01 -0.56
N TYR A 347 -20.77 -15.17 -0.21
CA TYR A 347 -20.82 -13.70 -0.40
C TYR A 347 -19.41 -13.14 -0.48
N ASN A 348 -19.02 -12.62 -1.63
CA ASN A 348 -17.73 -11.99 -1.87
C ASN A 348 -17.93 -10.55 -2.36
N ASP A 349 -17.29 -9.57 -1.71
CA ASP A 349 -17.52 -8.15 -1.91
C ASP A 349 -16.24 -7.32 -1.73
N ALA A 350 -16.32 -6.03 -2.09
CA ALA A 350 -15.29 -5.03 -1.84
C ALA A 350 -13.91 -5.45 -2.37
N CYS A 351 -13.83 -5.65 -3.67
CA CYS A 351 -12.58 -6.02 -4.32
C CYS A 351 -11.51 -4.92 -4.23
N ALA A 352 -10.25 -5.33 -4.15
CA ALA A 352 -9.07 -4.50 -4.32
C ALA A 352 -8.07 -5.22 -5.23
N TRP A 353 -7.76 -4.66 -6.38
CA TRP A 353 -6.79 -5.22 -7.30
C TRP A 353 -5.37 -4.84 -6.86
N ASN A 354 -4.47 -5.81 -6.81
CA ASN A 354 -3.07 -5.56 -6.42
C ASN A 354 -2.42 -4.62 -7.45
N PRO A 355 -1.88 -3.45 -7.02
CA PRO A 355 -1.31 -2.47 -7.93
C PRO A 355 0.05 -2.88 -8.52
N SER A 356 0.73 -3.85 -7.93
CA SER A 356 2.02 -4.34 -8.41
C SER A 356 1.83 -5.23 -9.64
N ARG A 357 2.67 -5.02 -10.64
CA ARG A 357 2.71 -5.91 -11.82
C ARG A 357 3.39 -7.25 -11.52
N GLU A 358 4.08 -7.36 -10.40
CA GLU A 358 4.70 -8.60 -9.94
C GLU A 358 3.66 -9.61 -9.44
N PHE A 359 2.55 -9.11 -8.87
CA PHE A 359 1.52 -9.94 -8.23
C PHE A 359 0.18 -9.78 -8.92
N ALA A 360 -0.22 -10.78 -9.69
CA ALA A 360 -1.53 -10.82 -10.36
C ALA A 360 -2.61 -11.32 -9.38
N GLU A 361 -3.07 -10.46 -8.46
CA GLU A 361 -3.95 -10.82 -7.36
C GLU A 361 -5.10 -9.83 -7.16
N ILE A 362 -6.23 -10.32 -6.66
CA ILE A 362 -7.33 -9.48 -6.15
C ILE A 362 -7.63 -9.91 -4.72
N ALA A 363 -7.61 -8.96 -3.79
CA ALA A 363 -8.11 -9.11 -2.44
C ALA A 363 -9.60 -8.75 -2.38
N TYR A 364 -10.36 -9.39 -1.49
CA TYR A 364 -11.78 -9.13 -1.31
C TYR A 364 -12.24 -9.56 0.09
N SER A 365 -13.40 -9.07 0.51
CA SER A 365 -14.10 -9.53 1.71
C SER A 365 -14.90 -10.76 1.37
N SER A 366 -14.65 -11.90 2.02
CA SER A 366 -15.36 -13.18 1.79
C SER A 366 -16.16 -13.58 3.03
N ARG A 367 -17.45 -13.80 2.87
CA ARG A 367 -18.31 -14.28 3.92
C ARG A 367 -18.27 -15.80 3.98
N LEU A 368 -17.86 -16.30 5.12
CA LEU A 368 -17.81 -17.73 5.40
C LEU A 368 -19.13 -18.27 5.95
N GLU A 369 -19.22 -19.58 6.12
CA GLU A 369 -20.44 -20.25 6.59
C GLU A 369 -20.84 -19.85 8.01
N ASP A 370 -19.89 -19.49 8.87
CA ASP A 370 -20.11 -19.02 10.24
C ASP A 370 -20.65 -17.58 10.35
N GLY A 371 -20.83 -16.90 9.21
CA GLY A 371 -21.45 -15.59 9.09
C GLY A 371 -20.51 -14.38 9.25
N GLY A 372 -19.24 -14.56 9.60
CA GLY A 372 -18.21 -13.52 9.61
C GLY A 372 -17.61 -13.29 8.22
N PHE A 373 -17.14 -12.07 7.99
CA PHE A 373 -16.31 -11.79 6.82
C PHE A 373 -14.84 -11.95 7.15
N GLU A 374 -14.08 -12.46 6.18
CA GLU A 374 -12.64 -12.57 6.25
C GLU A 374 -12.01 -12.03 4.96
N ILE A 375 -10.76 -11.58 5.06
CA ILE A 375 -10.01 -11.15 3.87
C ILE A 375 -9.48 -12.38 3.15
N ALA A 376 -9.82 -12.48 1.88
CA ALA A 376 -9.32 -13.49 0.97
C ALA A 376 -8.61 -12.83 -0.22
N VAL A 377 -7.71 -13.57 -0.83
CA VAL A 377 -6.97 -13.17 -2.04
C VAL A 377 -7.10 -14.27 -3.07
N VAL A 378 -7.45 -13.94 -4.29
CA VAL A 378 -7.41 -14.83 -5.43
C VAL A 378 -6.22 -14.47 -6.33
N ASP A 379 -5.45 -15.49 -6.68
CA ASP A 379 -4.40 -15.42 -7.70
C ASP A 379 -5.03 -15.52 -9.09
N LEU A 380 -4.82 -14.53 -9.94
CA LEU A 380 -5.46 -14.44 -11.26
C LEU A 380 -4.88 -15.40 -12.29
N ALA A 381 -3.65 -15.87 -12.09
CA ALA A 381 -3.01 -16.82 -13.00
C ALA A 381 -3.45 -18.26 -12.72
N THR A 382 -3.63 -18.61 -11.46
CA THR A 382 -3.94 -19.99 -11.04
C THR A 382 -5.39 -20.20 -10.61
N GLY A 383 -6.11 -19.13 -10.27
CA GLY A 383 -7.45 -19.17 -9.68
C GLY A 383 -7.47 -19.65 -8.22
N GLN A 384 -6.30 -19.86 -7.61
CA GLN A 384 -6.21 -20.29 -6.22
C GLN A 384 -6.61 -19.17 -5.25
N VAL A 385 -7.38 -19.53 -4.24
CA VAL A 385 -7.83 -18.62 -3.19
C VAL A 385 -7.05 -18.89 -1.91
N ARG A 386 -6.54 -17.81 -1.30
CA ARG A 386 -5.93 -17.81 0.03
C ARG A 386 -6.78 -16.97 0.97
N GLN A 387 -7.10 -17.48 2.12
CA GLN A 387 -7.70 -16.71 3.22
C GLN A 387 -6.55 -16.12 4.05
N LEU A 388 -6.56 -14.79 4.24
CA LEU A 388 -5.51 -14.08 4.98
C LEU A 388 -5.84 -13.88 6.45
N THR A 389 -7.13 -13.80 6.77
CA THR A 389 -7.59 -13.54 8.14
C THR A 389 -8.51 -14.65 8.60
N THR A 390 -8.47 -14.97 9.90
CA THR A 390 -9.30 -16.01 10.53
C THR A 390 -9.69 -15.59 11.94
N GLY A 391 -10.83 -16.03 12.46
CA GLY A 391 -11.21 -15.85 13.86
C GLY A 391 -12.62 -15.34 14.06
N ARG A 392 -12.97 -14.96 15.29
CA ARG A 392 -14.28 -14.41 15.62
C ARG A 392 -14.41 -12.95 15.20
N GLY A 393 -15.59 -12.55 14.72
CA GLY A 393 -15.88 -11.23 14.20
C GLY A 393 -15.69 -11.16 12.69
N SER A 394 -15.55 -9.97 12.14
CA SER A 394 -15.37 -9.74 10.70
C SER A 394 -14.12 -8.95 10.41
N CYS A 395 -13.48 -9.24 9.26
CA CYS A 395 -12.47 -8.41 8.63
C CYS A 395 -12.92 -8.08 7.20
N GLU A 396 -12.95 -6.80 6.84
CA GLU A 396 -13.60 -6.31 5.61
C GLU A 396 -12.83 -5.15 4.98
N TYR A 397 -13.14 -4.82 3.72
CA TYR A 397 -12.61 -3.69 2.96
C TYR A 397 -11.09 -3.70 2.85
N PRO A 398 -10.51 -4.69 2.16
CA PRO A 398 -9.08 -4.71 1.93
C PRO A 398 -8.65 -3.61 0.95
N ALA A 399 -7.47 -3.03 1.19
CA ALA A 399 -6.79 -2.16 0.23
C ALA A 399 -5.29 -2.48 0.22
N TRP A 400 -4.70 -2.52 -0.96
CA TRP A 400 -3.28 -2.83 -1.12
C TRP A 400 -2.39 -1.61 -0.90
N ALA A 401 -1.24 -1.85 -0.28
CA ALA A 401 -0.12 -0.92 -0.33
C ALA A 401 0.39 -0.77 -1.79
N PRO A 402 0.98 0.38 -2.17
CA PRO A 402 1.38 0.63 -3.55
C PRO A 402 2.46 -0.32 -4.09
N ASN A 403 3.23 -0.96 -3.23
CA ASN A 403 4.18 -2.01 -3.62
C ASN A 403 3.54 -3.40 -3.81
N GLY A 404 2.25 -3.55 -3.50
CA GLY A 404 1.52 -4.81 -3.59
C GLY A 404 1.93 -5.90 -2.60
N ARG A 405 2.76 -5.57 -1.61
CA ARG A 405 3.30 -6.55 -0.64
C ARG A 405 2.54 -6.57 0.68
N HIS A 406 1.73 -5.56 0.93
CA HIS A 406 0.96 -5.39 2.17
C HIS A 406 -0.48 -4.99 1.88
N LEU A 407 -1.36 -5.27 2.84
CA LEU A 407 -2.76 -4.86 2.83
C LEU A 407 -3.10 -4.12 4.12
N VAL A 408 -4.04 -3.19 4.00
CA VAL A 408 -4.79 -2.63 5.12
C VAL A 408 -6.24 -3.06 4.99
N PHE A 409 -6.91 -3.31 6.10
CA PHE A 409 -8.32 -3.71 6.17
C PHE A 409 -8.92 -3.33 7.52
N SER A 410 -10.23 -3.51 7.67
CA SER A 410 -10.96 -3.19 8.89
C SER A 410 -11.38 -4.47 9.59
N CYS A 411 -11.10 -4.62 10.90
CA CYS A 411 -11.50 -5.79 11.68
C CYS A 411 -12.31 -5.40 12.92
N ASN A 412 -13.33 -6.21 13.22
CA ASN A 412 -14.17 -6.12 14.42
C ASN A 412 -14.03 -7.39 15.28
N ARG A 413 -12.87 -7.61 15.89
CA ARG A 413 -12.59 -8.78 16.73
C ARG A 413 -12.75 -8.53 18.24
N GLY A 414 -12.85 -7.27 18.63
CA GLY A 414 -13.02 -6.83 20.02
C GLY A 414 -14.26 -5.99 20.27
N GLY A 415 -15.27 -6.07 19.37
CA GLY A 415 -16.50 -5.26 19.45
C GLY A 415 -16.37 -3.84 18.90
N THR A 416 -15.16 -3.35 18.66
CA THR A 416 -14.88 -2.06 18.00
C THR A 416 -14.15 -2.31 16.70
N TRP A 417 -14.58 -1.65 15.64
CA TRP A 417 -13.91 -1.71 14.35
C TRP A 417 -12.58 -0.96 14.38
N GLN A 418 -11.52 -1.63 14.05
CA GLN A 418 -10.16 -1.09 13.97
C GLN A 418 -9.52 -1.44 12.65
N MET A 419 -8.60 -0.60 12.22
CA MET A 419 -7.75 -0.92 11.07
C MET A 419 -6.66 -1.90 11.47
N ALA A 420 -6.35 -2.82 10.57
CA ALA A 420 -5.24 -3.74 10.69
C ALA A 420 -4.48 -3.83 9.38
N GLN A 421 -3.23 -4.26 9.46
CA GLN A 421 -2.35 -4.50 8.30
C GLN A 421 -1.80 -5.91 8.34
N THR A 422 -1.52 -6.46 7.17
CA THR A 422 -0.82 -7.73 7.03
C THR A 422 0.08 -7.72 5.79
N ASP A 423 1.04 -8.62 5.75
CA ASP A 423 1.73 -8.94 4.50
C ASP A 423 0.81 -9.69 3.53
N ARG A 424 1.23 -9.78 2.27
CA ARG A 424 0.49 -10.42 1.17
C ARG A 424 0.10 -11.88 1.45
N LEU A 425 0.82 -12.56 2.34
CA LEU A 425 0.58 -13.96 2.69
C LEU A 425 -0.24 -14.15 3.96
N GLY A 426 -0.56 -13.07 4.69
CA GLY A 426 -1.30 -13.16 5.96
C GLY A 426 -0.46 -13.65 7.13
N ALA A 427 0.88 -13.66 7.01
CA ALA A 427 1.75 -14.25 8.02
C ALA A 427 1.77 -13.47 9.33
N LYS A 428 1.64 -12.15 9.27
CA LYS A 428 1.67 -11.28 10.45
C LYS A 428 0.61 -10.20 10.35
N ILE A 429 -0.37 -10.23 11.24
CA ILE A 429 -1.40 -9.19 11.35
C ILE A 429 -1.02 -8.24 12.49
N ARG A 430 -1.02 -6.93 12.23
CA ARG A 430 -0.84 -5.88 13.22
C ARG A 430 -2.00 -4.89 13.20
N ASN A 431 -2.48 -4.47 14.37
CA ASN A 431 -3.47 -3.42 14.48
C ASN A 431 -2.81 -2.05 14.30
N ILE A 432 -3.53 -1.13 13.65
CA ILE A 432 -3.10 0.26 13.49
C ILE A 432 -3.87 1.12 14.49
N ALA A 433 -3.16 1.70 15.44
CA ALA A 433 -3.74 2.56 16.45
C ALA A 433 -3.92 3.99 15.89
N VAL A 434 -5.13 4.34 15.51
CA VAL A 434 -5.47 5.68 15.01
C VAL A 434 -6.27 6.53 16.00
N GLY A 435 -6.47 6.06 17.21
CA GLY A 435 -7.21 6.76 18.28
C GLY A 435 -8.59 6.16 18.54
N PRO A 436 -9.49 6.84 19.26
CA PRO A 436 -10.76 6.31 19.74
C PRO A 436 -11.79 6.12 18.64
N GLY A 437 -12.87 5.38 18.94
CA GLY A 437 -14.00 5.15 18.04
C GLY A 437 -13.76 4.00 17.06
N ASN A 438 -14.73 3.80 16.18
CA ASN A 438 -14.58 2.87 15.06
C ASN A 438 -13.77 3.51 13.94
N SER A 439 -12.92 2.72 13.30
CA SER A 439 -12.14 3.13 12.13
C SER A 439 -12.22 2.03 11.08
N VAL A 440 -12.74 2.36 9.89
CA VAL A 440 -13.10 1.40 8.85
C VAL A 440 -12.79 1.91 7.45
N GLN A 441 -12.89 1.03 6.45
CA GLN A 441 -12.83 1.37 5.02
C GLN A 441 -11.58 2.19 4.68
N ALA A 442 -10.43 1.69 5.09
CA ALA A 442 -9.17 2.34 4.77
C ALA A 442 -8.79 2.12 3.30
N ASP A 443 -8.18 3.15 2.70
CA ASP A 443 -7.48 3.02 1.43
C ASP A 443 -6.04 3.55 1.56
N TRP A 444 -5.14 3.00 0.77
CA TRP A 444 -3.71 3.24 0.87
C TRP A 444 -3.21 4.13 -0.26
N SER A 445 -2.57 5.26 0.07
CA SER A 445 -2.04 6.19 -0.93
C SER A 445 -0.85 5.62 -1.69
N GLN A 446 -0.65 6.09 -2.91
CA GLN A 446 0.63 5.95 -3.58
C GLN A 446 1.69 6.81 -2.86
N THR A 447 2.97 6.44 -2.99
CA THR A 447 4.08 7.22 -2.42
C THR A 447 4.04 8.65 -2.96
N VAL A 448 3.88 9.62 -2.08
CA VAL A 448 4.00 11.04 -2.42
C VAL A 448 5.49 11.35 -2.52
N ARG A 449 5.97 11.65 -3.71
CA ARG A 449 7.36 12.09 -3.94
C ARG A 449 7.58 13.52 -3.49
#